data_17a38f11a71a228092e51ff6879b1619
#
_entry.id   17a38f11a71a228092e51ff6879b1619
#
_cell.length_a   1.000
_cell.length_b   1.000
_cell.length_c   1.000
_cell.angle_alpha   90.00
_cell.angle_beta   90.00
_cell.angle_gamma   90.00
#
_symmetry.space_group_name_H-M   'P 1'
#
loop_
_entity.id
_entity.type
_entity.pdbx_description
1 polymer ?
#
loop_
_entity_poly.entity_id
_entity_poly.type
_entity_poly.pdbx_seq_one_letter_code
_entity_poly.pdbx_strand_id
1 'polypeptide(L)'
;MIKLKNIKNILFDCDGVLYQDLEAVFGQVSKKMTEYISKKLNLDLKVAKELQRSYFHKYDTSLNGLMIHHDIPPKEFLDYVHDIDLSFLEKDQTLRKELESTNLRKFVFTNGSKEHVKNITTSLGIDDQFENVFDIVDAKYNPKPAAKAFDLMIEKFKIDP
;
A
#
# COMPACT_ATOMS: atom_id res chain seq x y z
N MET A 1 -23.73 19.08 0.17
CA MET A 1 -22.41 19.41 0.78
C MET A 1 -22.35 18.66 2.09
N ILE A 2 -21.51 17.64 2.21
CA ILE A 2 -21.29 16.89 3.46
C ILE A 2 -20.66 17.88 4.44
N LYS A 3 -21.33 18.17 5.55
CA LYS A 3 -20.73 18.98 6.62
C LYS A 3 -19.69 18.12 7.34
N LEU A 4 -18.42 18.32 7.06
CA LEU A 4 -17.27 17.69 7.73
C LEU A 4 -17.09 18.21 9.17
N LYS A 5 -18.21 18.45 9.90
CA LYS A 5 -18.16 18.87 11.28
C LYS A 5 -17.78 17.66 12.14
N ASN A 6 -16.70 17.80 12.89
CA ASN A 6 -16.14 16.85 13.85
C ASN A 6 -15.16 15.79 13.31
N ILE A 7 -14.67 15.93 12.08
CA ILE A 7 -13.56 15.08 11.61
C ILE A 7 -12.31 15.46 12.40
N LYS A 8 -11.64 14.48 12.97
CA LYS A 8 -10.38 14.63 13.71
C LYS A 8 -9.21 13.93 13.01
N ASN A 9 -9.50 12.95 12.16
CA ASN A 9 -8.51 12.08 11.54
C ASN A 9 -8.76 11.98 10.04
N ILE A 10 -7.68 11.87 9.26
CA ILE A 10 -7.72 11.56 7.83
C ILE A 10 -6.87 10.29 7.61
N LEU A 11 -7.42 9.35 6.88
CA LEU A 11 -6.75 8.14 6.44
C LEU A 11 -6.50 8.25 4.94
N PHE A 12 -5.25 8.24 4.54
CA PHE A 12 -4.83 8.25 3.14
C PHE A 12 -4.49 6.84 2.69
N ASP A 13 -4.91 6.46 1.49
CA ASP A 13 -4.25 5.36 0.81
C ASP A 13 -2.89 5.86 0.27
N CYS A 14 -2.01 4.95 -0.09
CA CYS A 14 -0.70 5.30 -0.67
C CYS A 14 -0.77 5.29 -2.20
N ASP A 15 -1.00 4.13 -2.78
CA ASP A 15 -0.88 3.90 -4.21
C ASP A 15 -2.03 4.54 -5.00
N GLY A 16 -1.67 5.47 -5.90
CA GLY A 16 -2.65 6.22 -6.68
C GLY A 16 -3.40 7.32 -5.90
N VAL A 17 -2.96 7.62 -4.67
CA VAL A 17 -3.50 8.71 -3.84
C VAL A 17 -2.43 9.74 -3.49
N LEU A 18 -1.26 9.31 -2.98
CA LEU A 18 -0.17 10.21 -2.63
C LEU A 18 0.68 10.65 -3.83
N TYR A 19 0.56 9.96 -4.96
CA TYR A 19 1.22 10.28 -6.22
C TYR A 19 0.27 10.01 -7.39
N GLN A 20 0.47 10.70 -8.51
CA GLN A 20 -0.47 10.66 -9.64
C GLN A 20 -0.10 9.61 -10.69
N ASP A 21 1.19 9.37 -10.94
CA ASP A 21 1.63 8.42 -11.96
C ASP A 21 1.63 6.98 -11.40
N LEU A 22 0.41 6.43 -11.32
CA LEU A 22 0.19 5.07 -10.83
C LEU A 22 0.92 4.03 -11.69
N GLU A 23 0.98 4.23 -13.01
CA GLU A 23 1.64 3.26 -13.90
C GLU A 23 3.17 3.27 -13.71
N ALA A 24 3.78 4.43 -13.53
CA ALA A 24 5.21 4.53 -13.32
C ALA A 24 5.65 3.89 -12.00
N VAL A 25 4.86 3.95 -10.94
CA VAL A 25 5.17 3.34 -9.64
C VAL A 25 4.58 1.93 -9.54
N PHE A 26 3.25 1.80 -9.53
CA PHE A 26 2.58 0.51 -9.31
C PHE A 26 2.76 -0.46 -10.48
N GLY A 27 3.00 0.03 -11.69
CA GLY A 27 3.37 -0.79 -12.84
C GLY A 27 4.65 -1.58 -12.58
N GLN A 28 5.67 -0.97 -11.94
CA GLN A 28 6.89 -1.66 -11.53
C GLN A 28 6.61 -2.73 -10.47
N VAL A 29 5.81 -2.39 -9.43
CA VAL A 29 5.39 -3.35 -8.39
C VAL A 29 4.69 -4.56 -9.04
N SER A 30 3.73 -4.30 -9.93
CA SER A 30 2.97 -5.34 -10.64
C SER A 30 3.86 -6.23 -11.51
N LYS A 31 4.88 -5.65 -12.17
CA LYS A 31 5.88 -6.40 -12.94
C LYS A 31 6.72 -7.29 -12.03
N LYS A 32 7.24 -6.74 -10.93
CA LYS A 32 8.01 -7.51 -9.94
C LYS A 32 7.18 -8.63 -9.28
N MET A 33 5.88 -8.42 -9.03
CA MET A 33 4.98 -9.50 -8.60
C MET A 33 4.96 -10.65 -9.60
N THR A 34 4.78 -10.35 -10.88
CA THR A 34 4.78 -11.36 -11.95
C THR A 34 6.11 -12.11 -12.01
N GLU A 35 7.23 -11.39 -11.96
CA GLU A 35 8.58 -11.97 -11.99
C GLU A 35 8.85 -12.86 -10.77
N TYR A 36 8.44 -12.42 -9.57
CA TYR A 36 8.55 -13.21 -8.35
C TYR A 36 7.78 -14.53 -8.47
N ILE A 37 6.52 -14.47 -8.88
CA ILE A 37 5.65 -15.63 -9.06
C ILE A 37 6.26 -16.59 -10.08
N SER A 38 6.69 -16.07 -11.22
CA SER A 38 7.35 -16.85 -12.28
C SER A 38 8.56 -17.62 -11.75
N LYS A 39 9.45 -16.95 -11.03
CA LYS A 39 10.67 -17.56 -10.45
C LYS A 39 10.35 -18.57 -9.35
N LYS A 40 9.48 -18.22 -8.41
CA LYS A 40 9.19 -19.06 -7.23
C LYS A 40 8.40 -20.32 -7.59
N LEU A 41 7.49 -20.23 -8.57
CA LEU A 41 6.63 -21.33 -8.96
C LEU A 41 7.10 -22.02 -10.26
N ASN A 42 8.21 -21.57 -10.82
CA ASN A 42 8.75 -22.07 -12.11
C ASN A 42 7.70 -22.03 -13.23
N LEU A 43 7.02 -20.89 -13.37
CA LEU A 43 5.97 -20.66 -14.35
C LEU A 43 6.46 -19.71 -15.45
N ASP A 44 5.91 -19.85 -16.66
CA ASP A 44 6.04 -18.84 -17.70
C ASP A 44 5.46 -17.50 -17.23
N LEU A 45 6.06 -16.37 -17.66
CA LEU A 45 5.63 -15.03 -17.25
C LEU A 45 4.16 -14.74 -17.53
N LYS A 46 3.62 -15.24 -18.64
CA LYS A 46 2.21 -15.07 -18.98
C LYS A 46 1.31 -15.80 -17.99
N VAL A 47 1.64 -17.05 -17.67
CA VAL A 47 0.91 -17.86 -16.68
C VAL A 47 1.03 -17.24 -15.29
N ALA A 48 2.22 -16.75 -14.91
CA ALA A 48 2.43 -16.06 -13.65
C ALA A 48 1.58 -14.77 -13.53
N LYS A 49 1.43 -14.02 -14.63
CA LYS A 49 0.60 -12.82 -14.68
C LYS A 49 -0.90 -13.15 -14.55
N GLU A 50 -1.35 -14.20 -15.19
CA GLU A 50 -2.73 -14.70 -15.08
C GLU A 50 -3.02 -15.15 -13.65
N LEU A 51 -2.08 -15.88 -13.02
CA LEU A 51 -2.19 -16.32 -11.63
C LEU A 51 -2.22 -15.14 -10.66
N GLN A 52 -1.34 -14.15 -10.83
CA GLN A 52 -1.33 -12.89 -10.06
C GLN A 52 -2.71 -12.22 -10.07
N ARG A 53 -3.30 -12.05 -11.26
CA ARG A 53 -4.63 -11.43 -11.43
C ARG A 53 -5.73 -12.27 -10.80
N SER A 54 -5.72 -13.58 -11.02
CA SER A 54 -6.69 -14.51 -10.45
C SER A 54 -6.71 -14.44 -8.93
N TYR A 55 -5.52 -14.42 -8.30
CA TYR A 55 -5.42 -14.32 -6.86
C TYR A 55 -5.85 -12.96 -6.32
N PHE A 56 -5.51 -11.87 -7.02
CA PHE A 56 -6.01 -10.54 -6.67
C PHE A 56 -7.54 -10.50 -6.64
N HIS A 57 -8.20 -11.02 -7.67
CA HIS A 57 -9.68 -11.03 -7.74
C HIS A 57 -10.34 -11.95 -6.72
N LYS A 58 -9.70 -13.06 -6.36
CA LYS A 58 -10.29 -14.05 -5.46
C LYS A 58 -9.99 -13.81 -3.98
N TYR A 59 -8.88 -13.18 -3.67
CA TYR A 59 -8.35 -13.05 -2.30
C TYR A 59 -8.02 -11.60 -1.93
N ASP A 60 -8.50 -10.62 -2.68
CA ASP A 60 -8.31 -9.17 -2.53
C ASP A 60 -6.85 -8.70 -2.66
N THR A 61 -5.86 -9.60 -2.55
CA THR A 61 -4.46 -9.37 -2.91
C THR A 61 -3.84 -10.63 -3.51
N SER A 62 -2.88 -10.43 -4.43
CA SER A 62 -2.11 -11.56 -4.98
C SER A 62 -1.32 -12.27 -3.88
N LEU A 63 -0.81 -11.53 -2.88
CA LEU A 63 -0.08 -12.08 -1.74
C LEU A 63 -0.92 -13.09 -0.95
N ASN A 64 -2.19 -12.79 -0.65
CA ASN A 64 -3.06 -13.71 0.09
C ASN A 64 -3.23 -15.04 -0.65
N GLY A 65 -3.45 -14.99 -1.96
CA GLY A 65 -3.53 -16.21 -2.77
C GLY A 65 -2.23 -17.01 -2.72
N LEU A 66 -1.08 -16.33 -2.80
CA LEU A 66 0.24 -16.97 -2.74
C LEU A 66 0.52 -17.60 -1.38
N MET A 67 0.14 -16.94 -0.29
CA MET A 67 0.28 -17.49 1.07
C MET A 67 -0.58 -18.74 1.26
N ILE A 68 -1.84 -18.70 0.80
CA ILE A 68 -2.81 -19.81 0.98
C ILE A 68 -2.42 -21.04 0.16
N HIS A 69 -1.95 -20.85 -1.07
CA HIS A 69 -1.78 -21.96 -2.01
C HIS A 69 -0.33 -22.42 -2.24
N HIS A 70 0.64 -21.60 -1.83
CA HIS A 70 2.05 -21.83 -2.16
C HIS A 70 3.00 -21.61 -0.99
N ASP A 71 2.47 -21.37 0.21
CA ASP A 71 3.26 -21.11 1.44
C ASP A 71 4.35 -20.04 1.27
N ILE A 72 4.07 -19.02 0.44
CA ILE A 72 5.02 -17.93 0.17
C ILE A 72 5.21 -17.09 1.44
N PRO A 73 6.46 -16.88 1.89
CA PRO A 73 6.75 -15.99 3.02
C PRO A 73 6.38 -14.54 2.66
N PRO A 74 5.41 -13.92 3.37
CA PRO A 74 4.90 -12.61 2.97
C PRO A 74 5.97 -11.51 3.03
N LYS A 75 6.88 -11.57 3.99
CA LYS A 75 7.98 -10.58 4.09
C LYS A 75 8.89 -10.64 2.86
N GLU A 76 9.31 -11.81 2.43
CA GLU A 76 10.15 -11.99 1.24
C GLU A 76 9.48 -11.42 -0.01
N PHE A 77 8.18 -11.71 -0.16
CA PHE A 77 7.39 -11.18 -1.29
C PHE A 77 7.33 -9.66 -1.26
N LEU A 78 6.96 -9.07 -0.11
CA LEU A 78 6.82 -7.62 0.04
C LEU A 78 8.15 -6.89 -0.19
N ASP A 79 9.25 -7.40 0.35
CA ASP A 79 10.58 -6.83 0.15
C ASP A 79 10.96 -6.84 -1.35
N TYR A 80 10.70 -7.95 -2.04
CA TYR A 80 11.03 -8.08 -3.45
C TYR A 80 10.19 -7.16 -4.36
N VAL A 81 8.88 -7.10 -4.14
CA VAL A 81 7.99 -6.35 -5.04
C VAL A 81 8.05 -4.84 -4.84
N HIS A 82 8.46 -4.38 -3.67
CA HIS A 82 8.59 -2.96 -3.34
C HIS A 82 10.03 -2.41 -3.54
N ASP A 83 10.97 -3.24 -3.95
CA ASP A 83 12.30 -2.81 -4.40
C ASP A 83 12.21 -2.27 -5.84
N ILE A 84 11.72 -1.05 -5.99
CA ILE A 84 11.43 -0.36 -7.25
C ILE A 84 12.22 0.94 -7.37
N ASP A 85 12.37 1.42 -8.61
CA ASP A 85 12.99 2.71 -8.86
C ASP A 85 11.97 3.85 -8.62
N LEU A 86 12.30 4.75 -7.73
CA LEU A 86 11.53 5.96 -7.41
C LEU A 86 12.28 7.25 -7.74
N SER A 87 13.43 7.15 -8.43
CA SER A 87 14.30 8.30 -8.73
C SER A 87 13.63 9.38 -9.59
N PHE A 88 12.57 9.04 -10.29
CA PHE A 88 11.78 9.96 -11.09
C PHE A 88 10.71 10.73 -10.27
N LEU A 89 10.43 10.32 -9.04
CA LEU A 89 9.52 11.06 -8.17
C LEU A 89 10.24 12.28 -7.62
N GLU A 90 9.66 13.44 -7.90
CA GLU A 90 10.14 14.72 -7.37
C GLU A 90 9.35 15.12 -6.12
N LYS A 91 9.97 15.98 -5.29
CA LYS A 91 9.32 16.53 -4.11
C LYS A 91 8.06 17.30 -4.49
N ASP A 92 6.92 16.93 -3.95
CA ASP A 92 5.64 17.60 -4.19
C ASP A 92 5.38 18.68 -3.14
N GLN A 93 5.83 19.91 -3.45
CA GLN A 93 5.64 21.05 -2.59
C GLN A 93 4.17 21.49 -2.47
N THR A 94 3.34 21.16 -3.46
CA THR A 94 1.91 21.48 -3.43
C THR A 94 1.19 20.55 -2.46
N LEU A 95 1.39 19.24 -2.60
CA LEU A 95 0.84 18.24 -1.68
C LEU A 95 1.33 18.50 -0.25
N ARG A 96 2.63 18.82 -0.07
CA ARG A 96 3.18 19.16 1.23
C ARG A 96 2.42 20.31 1.88
N LYS A 97 2.23 21.42 1.18
CA LYS A 97 1.50 22.59 1.69
C LYS A 97 0.04 22.26 2.04
N GLU A 98 -0.62 21.45 1.23
CA GLU A 98 -1.99 21.01 1.50
C GLU A 98 -2.06 20.15 2.77
N LEU A 99 -1.11 19.22 2.95
CA LEU A 99 -1.02 18.41 4.16
C LEU A 99 -0.72 19.26 5.41
N GLU A 100 0.15 20.27 5.30
CA GLU A 100 0.48 21.20 6.39
C GLU A 100 -0.70 22.15 6.74
N SER A 101 -1.58 22.42 5.78
CA SER A 101 -2.71 23.34 5.97
C SER A 101 -3.79 22.81 6.92
N THR A 102 -3.80 21.53 7.21
CA THR A 102 -4.77 20.91 8.11
C THR A 102 -4.14 20.46 9.42
N ASN A 103 -4.82 20.75 10.53
CA ASN A 103 -4.45 20.30 11.87
C ASN A 103 -5.03 18.92 12.23
N LEU A 104 -5.65 18.23 11.27
CA LEU A 104 -6.18 16.88 11.49
C LEU A 104 -5.02 15.87 11.62
N ARG A 105 -5.23 14.85 12.43
CA ARG A 105 -4.30 13.71 12.47
C ARG A 105 -4.31 13.00 11.12
N LYS A 106 -3.16 12.74 10.58
CA LYS A 106 -2.98 12.13 9.24
C LYS A 106 -2.28 10.79 9.37
N PHE A 107 -2.88 9.77 8.78
CA PHE A 107 -2.35 8.42 8.76
C PHE A 107 -2.35 7.88 7.33
N VAL A 108 -1.43 6.96 7.03
CA VAL A 108 -1.51 6.17 5.80
C VAL A 108 -2.06 4.79 6.13
N PHE A 109 -3.04 4.31 5.36
CA PHE A 109 -3.62 2.98 5.45
C PHE A 109 -3.54 2.29 4.10
N THR A 110 -2.61 1.33 3.96
CA THR A 110 -2.28 0.69 2.69
C THR A 110 -2.36 -0.83 2.74
N ASN A 111 -2.57 -1.47 1.58
CA ASN A 111 -2.36 -2.90 1.37
C ASN A 111 -0.89 -3.25 1.01
N GLY A 112 -0.04 -2.24 0.85
CA GLY A 112 1.41 -2.39 0.70
C GLY A 112 2.12 -2.52 2.05
N SER A 113 3.46 -2.45 2.03
CA SER A 113 4.30 -2.46 3.24
C SER A 113 4.63 -1.04 3.73
N LYS A 114 4.97 -0.90 5.01
CA LYS A 114 5.46 0.37 5.58
C LYS A 114 6.69 0.90 4.87
N GLU A 115 7.59 0.01 4.47
CA GLU A 115 8.81 0.41 3.76
C GLU A 115 8.50 1.02 2.41
N HIS A 116 7.52 0.45 1.67
CA HIS A 116 7.04 1.04 0.42
C HIS A 116 6.49 2.46 0.63
N VAL A 117 5.62 2.65 1.63
CA VAL A 117 5.09 3.97 1.97
C VAL A 117 6.20 4.94 2.32
N LYS A 118 7.16 4.52 3.16
CA LYS A 118 8.30 5.34 3.57
C LYS A 118 9.11 5.79 2.36
N ASN A 119 9.43 4.89 1.44
CA ASN A 119 10.22 5.22 0.24
C ASN A 119 9.49 6.24 -0.63
N ILE A 120 8.18 6.07 -0.86
CA ILE A 120 7.35 7.00 -1.62
C ILE A 120 7.26 8.35 -0.93
N THR A 121 6.91 8.39 0.36
CA THR A 121 6.72 9.64 1.08
C THR A 121 8.02 10.42 1.24
N THR A 122 9.16 9.72 1.39
CA THR A 122 10.50 10.34 1.40
C THR A 122 10.82 10.95 0.04
N SER A 123 10.58 10.25 -1.07
CA SER A 123 10.80 10.78 -2.42
C SER A 123 9.96 12.03 -2.67
N LEU A 124 8.70 12.02 -2.22
CA LEU A 124 7.79 13.16 -2.35
C LEU A 124 8.09 14.31 -1.35
N GLY A 125 8.94 14.08 -0.34
CA GLY A 125 9.28 15.05 0.69
C GLY A 125 8.13 15.34 1.67
N ILE A 126 7.32 14.32 1.99
CA ILE A 126 6.14 14.41 2.87
C ILE A 126 6.12 13.36 3.98
N ASP A 127 7.23 12.67 4.21
CA ASP A 127 7.33 11.58 5.19
C ASP A 127 7.05 12.03 6.64
N ASP A 128 7.33 13.28 6.95
CA ASP A 128 7.06 13.92 8.25
C ASP A 128 5.60 14.40 8.44
N GLN A 129 4.76 14.25 7.41
CA GLN A 129 3.38 14.75 7.44
C GLN A 129 2.38 13.73 8.01
N PHE A 130 2.78 12.48 8.22
CA PHE A 130 1.92 11.41 8.71
C PHE A 130 2.33 10.98 10.11
N GLU A 131 1.34 10.86 11.00
CA GLU A 131 1.58 10.41 12.39
C GLU A 131 2.02 8.95 12.42
N ASN A 132 1.42 8.11 11.56
CA ASN A 132 1.78 6.70 11.47
C ASN A 132 1.27 6.06 10.17
N VAL A 133 1.77 4.85 9.88
CA VAL A 133 1.37 4.01 8.76
C VAL A 133 0.79 2.71 9.29
N PHE A 134 -0.39 2.33 8.77
CA PHE A 134 -1.00 1.02 8.96
C PHE A 134 -0.91 0.25 7.66
N ASP A 135 -0.18 -0.84 7.68
CA ASP A 135 0.15 -1.64 6.50
C ASP A 135 -0.51 -3.04 6.53
N ILE A 136 -0.27 -3.81 5.48
CA ILE A 136 -0.82 -5.17 5.37
C ILE A 136 -0.33 -6.12 6.49
N VAL A 137 0.86 -5.88 7.05
CA VAL A 137 1.39 -6.66 8.17
C VAL A 137 0.65 -6.32 9.45
N ASP A 138 0.42 -5.03 9.73
CA ASP A 138 -0.42 -4.56 10.84
C ASP A 138 -1.84 -5.10 10.75
N ALA A 139 -2.38 -5.19 9.53
CA ALA A 139 -3.68 -5.78 9.24
C ALA A 139 -3.70 -7.32 9.39
N LYS A 140 -2.59 -7.94 9.77
CA LYS A 140 -2.45 -9.41 9.84
C LYS A 140 -2.88 -10.07 8.54
N TYR A 141 -2.46 -9.48 7.44
CA TYR A 141 -2.78 -9.89 6.06
C TYR A 141 -4.29 -9.95 5.74
N ASN A 142 -5.10 -9.15 6.45
CA ASN A 142 -6.48 -8.88 6.06
C ASN A 142 -6.49 -7.59 5.21
N PRO A 143 -6.58 -7.66 3.88
CA PRO A 143 -6.46 -6.45 3.06
C PRO A 143 -7.72 -5.60 3.11
N LYS A 144 -7.59 -4.30 2.82
CA LYS A 144 -8.74 -3.49 2.44
C LYS A 144 -9.43 -4.13 1.23
N PRO A 145 -10.77 -4.17 1.16
CA PRO A 145 -11.76 -3.49 2.04
C PRO A 145 -12.30 -4.35 3.20
N ALA A 146 -11.63 -5.39 3.65
CA ALA A 146 -12.11 -6.24 4.74
C ALA A 146 -12.36 -5.42 6.03
N ALA A 147 -13.53 -5.55 6.62
CA ALA A 147 -13.92 -4.84 7.87
C ALA A 147 -12.88 -5.02 8.98
N LYS A 148 -12.33 -6.24 9.11
CA LYS A 148 -11.29 -6.56 10.10
C LYS A 148 -10.04 -5.68 9.97
N ALA A 149 -9.66 -5.25 8.76
CA ALA A 149 -8.53 -4.36 8.57
C ALA A 149 -8.79 -2.98 9.20
N PHE A 150 -10.02 -2.48 9.05
CA PHE A 150 -10.44 -1.21 9.66
C PHE A 150 -10.52 -1.32 11.17
N ASP A 151 -11.08 -2.40 11.72
CA ASP A 151 -11.15 -2.63 13.17
C ASP A 151 -9.75 -2.63 13.80
N LEU A 152 -8.81 -3.36 13.21
CA LEU A 152 -7.42 -3.42 13.68
C LEU A 152 -6.72 -2.05 13.59
N MET A 153 -7.00 -1.27 12.57
CA MET A 153 -6.45 0.07 12.38
C MET A 153 -7.02 1.04 13.42
N ILE A 154 -8.34 1.02 13.64
CA ILE A 154 -9.05 1.84 14.65
C ILE A 154 -8.47 1.55 16.04
N GLU A 155 -8.34 0.28 16.40
CA GLU A 155 -7.77 -0.16 17.68
C GLU A 155 -6.33 0.33 17.84
N LYS A 156 -5.48 0.10 16.82
CA LYS A 156 -4.06 0.46 16.88
C LYS A 156 -3.82 1.96 17.02
N PHE A 157 -4.57 2.78 16.29
CA PHE A 157 -4.39 4.23 16.29
C PHE A 157 -5.27 4.96 17.29
N LYS A 158 -6.12 4.21 18.05
CA LYS A 158 -7.07 4.77 19.02
C LYS A 158 -7.94 5.87 18.38
N ILE A 159 -8.45 5.57 17.20
CA ILE A 159 -9.35 6.45 16.46
C ILE A 159 -10.77 6.22 17.01
N ASP A 160 -11.45 7.32 17.27
CA ASP A 160 -12.88 7.34 17.56
C ASP A 160 -13.61 7.54 16.21
N PRO A 161 -14.34 6.49 15.71
CA PRO A 161 -14.96 6.52 14.38
C PRO A 161 -16.09 7.53 14.25
#